data_c2c8bdc8cc4fae924a449b955fd25ca3
#
_entry.id   c2c8bdc8cc4fae924a449b955fd25ca3
#
_cell.length_a   1.000
_cell.length_b   1.000
_cell.length_c   1.000
_cell.angle_alpha   90.00
_cell.angle_beta   90.00
_cell.angle_gamma   90.00
#
_symmetry.space_group_name_H-M   'P 1'
#
loop_
_entity.id
_entity.type
_entity.pdbx_description
1 polymer ?
#
loop_
_entity_poly.entity_id
_entity_poly.type
_entity_poly.pdbx_seq_one_letter_code
_entity_poly.pdbx_strand_id
1 'polypeptide(L)'
;QLVPSEDRYEKKMIKIPYPEFYVFYNGTEEYPVEKELKLSDAFILPDNKYSKDKKISLEILVKVININIDKENPILKQCRALQEYSTLIELIRETKRENPKAPLEEALSKAINDGILSDYLKRKSTEVRNMLIAEYSYETDIKVQRREAFRLGKEEGSIETAKKFIKM
;
A
#
# COMPACT_ATOMS: atom_id res chain seq x y z
N GLN A 1 14.60 21.74 6.76
CA GLN A 1 14.86 21.45 8.18
C GLN A 1 13.75 22.07 9.01
N LEU A 2 12.97 21.28 9.78
CA LEU A 2 11.79 21.77 10.54
C LEU A 2 12.18 22.67 11.73
N VAL A 3 13.41 22.50 12.24
CA VAL A 3 13.91 23.24 13.38
C VAL A 3 15.34 23.67 13.07
N PRO A 4 15.66 24.98 13.18
CA PRO A 4 17.04 25.48 13.07
C PRO A 4 17.96 24.78 14.07
N SER A 5 19.23 24.59 13.70
CA SER A 5 20.19 23.87 14.56
C SER A 5 20.43 24.58 15.91
N GLU A 6 20.38 25.90 15.92
CA GLU A 6 20.61 26.74 17.10
C GLU A 6 19.49 26.58 18.13
N ASP A 7 18.22 26.50 17.68
CA ASP A 7 17.06 26.37 18.56
C ASP A 7 17.02 25.03 19.33
N ARG A 8 17.78 24.01 18.87
CA ARG A 8 17.83 22.70 19.50
C ARG A 8 18.49 22.69 20.88
N TYR A 9 19.29 23.69 21.17
CA TYR A 9 20.02 23.82 22.43
C TYR A 9 19.37 24.80 23.41
N GLU A 10 18.26 25.42 22.99
CA GLU A 10 17.50 26.28 23.89
C GLU A 10 16.74 25.47 24.94
N LYS A 11 16.59 26.05 26.16
CA LYS A 11 15.78 25.46 27.24
C LYS A 11 14.26 25.52 26.96
N LYS A 12 13.86 26.29 25.96
CA LYS A 12 12.46 26.47 25.58
C LYS A 12 11.96 25.31 24.74
N MET A 13 10.74 24.87 25.02
CA MET A 13 10.08 23.84 24.19
C MET A 13 9.93 24.33 22.75
N ILE A 14 10.50 23.59 21.80
CA ILE A 14 10.38 23.86 20.38
C ILE A 14 8.99 23.43 19.89
N LYS A 15 8.31 24.33 19.21
CA LYS A 15 7.03 24.01 18.56
C LYS A 15 7.31 23.47 17.17
N ILE A 16 6.74 22.31 16.87
CA ILE A 16 6.79 21.70 15.56
C ILE A 16 5.39 21.69 14.92
N PRO A 17 5.27 21.69 13.58
CA PRO A 17 4.00 21.50 12.91
C PRO A 17 3.32 20.20 13.35
N TYR A 18 1.99 20.22 13.42
CA TYR A 18 1.21 19.03 13.72
C TYR A 18 1.39 17.98 12.59
N PRO A 19 1.85 16.77 12.91
CA PRO A 19 2.03 15.73 11.90
C PRO A 19 0.71 15.04 11.58
N GLU A 20 0.44 14.88 10.29
CA GLU A 20 -0.66 14.07 9.78
C GLU A 20 -0.10 12.94 8.90
N PHE A 21 -0.66 11.75 9.02
CA PHE A 21 -0.21 10.57 8.28
C PHE A 21 -1.30 10.08 7.34
N TYR A 22 -0.98 10.04 6.05
CA TYR A 22 -1.87 9.58 5.00
C TYR A 22 -1.22 8.44 4.22
N VAL A 23 -2.03 7.45 3.87
CA VAL A 23 -1.66 6.38 2.94
C VAL A 23 -2.65 6.39 1.80
N PHE A 24 -2.17 6.50 0.57
CA PHE A 24 -2.98 6.30 -0.62
C PHE A 24 -2.94 4.82 -1.01
N TYR A 25 -4.07 4.14 -0.81
CA TYR A 25 -4.21 2.75 -1.17
C TYR A 25 -4.62 2.61 -2.64
N ASN A 26 -3.83 1.89 -3.39
CA ASN A 26 -4.10 1.55 -4.77
C ASN A 26 -3.79 0.06 -5.03
N GLY A 27 -4.17 -0.80 -4.08
CA GLY A 27 -4.01 -2.25 -4.20
C GLY A 27 -5.17 -2.90 -4.97
N THR A 28 -5.03 -4.21 -5.25
CA THR A 28 -6.04 -5.01 -5.95
C THR A 28 -7.02 -5.71 -5.01
N GLU A 29 -6.71 -5.76 -3.72
CA GLU A 29 -7.62 -6.34 -2.71
C GLU A 29 -8.75 -5.34 -2.41
N GLU A 30 -9.91 -5.87 -2.05
CA GLU A 30 -11.03 -5.01 -1.67
C GLU A 30 -10.68 -4.21 -0.41
N TYR A 31 -10.87 -2.91 -0.50
CA TYR A 31 -10.56 -1.99 0.59
C TYR A 31 -11.62 -0.87 0.63
N PRO A 32 -12.05 -0.41 1.82
CA PRO A 32 -13.03 0.66 1.93
C PRO A 32 -12.52 1.98 1.30
N VAL A 33 -13.44 2.89 0.98
CA VAL A 33 -13.12 4.20 0.39
C VAL A 33 -12.16 5.00 1.27
N GLU A 34 -12.38 4.96 2.59
CA GLU A 34 -11.50 5.53 3.60
C GLU A 34 -11.47 4.62 4.83
N LYS A 35 -10.33 4.58 5.52
CA LYS A 35 -10.17 3.86 6.79
C LYS A 35 -9.15 4.57 7.67
N GLU A 36 -9.43 4.67 8.95
CA GLU A 36 -8.46 5.09 9.96
C GLU A 36 -7.80 3.86 10.59
N LEU A 37 -6.49 3.86 10.67
CA LEU A 37 -5.70 2.86 11.37
C LEU A 37 -5.08 3.50 12.61
N LYS A 38 -5.07 2.76 13.73
CA LYS A 38 -4.49 3.19 15.00
C LYS A 38 -3.33 2.28 15.36
N LEU A 39 -2.23 2.88 15.76
CA LEU A 39 -1.06 2.11 16.22
C LEU A 39 -1.40 1.22 17.42
N SER A 40 -2.28 1.71 18.30
CA SER A 40 -2.74 0.96 19.48
C SER A 40 -3.46 -0.34 19.17
N ASP A 41 -4.09 -0.46 17.99
CA ASP A 41 -4.75 -1.70 17.57
C ASP A 41 -3.77 -2.86 17.38
N ALA A 42 -2.48 -2.56 17.17
CA ALA A 42 -1.40 -3.55 17.03
C ALA A 42 -0.72 -3.89 18.37
N PHE A 43 -1.09 -3.27 19.48
CA PHE A 43 -0.42 -3.51 20.76
C PHE A 43 -0.90 -4.81 21.41
N ILE A 44 0.05 -5.65 21.79
CA ILE A 44 -0.21 -6.77 22.69
C ILE A 44 -0.22 -6.21 24.11
N LEU A 45 -1.39 -6.09 24.70
CA LEU A 45 -1.54 -5.64 26.07
C LEU A 45 -1.23 -6.79 27.03
N PRO A 46 -0.48 -6.53 28.13
CA PRO A 46 -0.23 -7.53 29.15
C PRO A 46 -1.53 -7.93 29.86
N ASP A 47 -1.66 -9.22 30.21
CA ASP A 47 -2.87 -9.82 30.78
C ASP A 47 -3.46 -9.04 31.97
N ASN A 48 -4.73 -8.79 31.85
CA ASN A 48 -5.78 -8.49 32.85
C ASN A 48 -5.54 -7.55 34.05
N LYS A 49 -4.33 -7.31 34.54
CA LYS A 49 -4.10 -6.42 35.71
C LYS A 49 -3.97 -4.93 35.37
N TYR A 50 -3.77 -4.58 34.10
CA TYR A 50 -3.45 -3.22 33.68
C TYR A 50 -4.32 -2.66 32.54
N SER A 51 -5.34 -3.41 32.07
CA SER A 51 -5.96 -3.12 30.78
C SER A 51 -7.02 -2.03 30.80
N LYS A 52 -7.70 -1.76 31.94
CA LYS A 52 -8.86 -0.86 31.94
C LYS A 52 -8.50 0.62 32.13
N ASP A 53 -7.33 0.94 32.71
CA ASP A 53 -6.94 2.32 33.02
C ASP A 53 -5.58 2.72 32.42
N LYS A 54 -4.99 1.88 31.57
CA LYS A 54 -3.66 2.19 31.03
C LYS A 54 -3.76 3.23 29.93
N LYS A 55 -3.31 4.43 30.22
CA LYS A 55 -3.17 5.49 29.22
C LYS A 55 -2.12 5.08 28.18
N ILE A 56 -2.53 5.03 26.89
CA ILE A 56 -1.62 4.82 25.78
C ILE A 56 -0.65 6.00 25.72
N SER A 57 0.66 5.71 25.83
CA SER A 57 1.70 6.74 25.87
C SER A 57 2.09 7.24 24.47
N LEU A 58 1.85 6.43 23.44
CA LEU A 58 2.11 6.77 22.05
C LEU A 58 0.96 6.27 21.18
N GLU A 59 0.34 7.16 20.44
CA GLU A 59 -0.67 6.84 19.43
C GLU A 59 -0.30 7.50 18.11
N ILE A 60 -0.45 6.75 17.01
CA ILE A 60 -0.34 7.26 15.65
C ILE A 60 -1.64 6.90 14.93
N LEU A 61 -2.28 7.92 14.40
CA LEU A 61 -3.47 7.77 13.56
C LEU A 61 -3.03 7.92 12.10
N VAL A 62 -3.37 6.94 11.26
CA VAL A 62 -3.07 6.96 9.83
C VAL A 62 -4.38 6.91 9.07
N LYS A 63 -4.64 7.92 8.25
CA LYS A 63 -5.79 7.93 7.36
C LYS A 63 -5.42 7.25 6.04
N VAL A 64 -6.06 6.11 5.76
CA VAL A 64 -5.92 5.39 4.49
C VAL A 64 -7.03 5.85 3.55
N ILE A 65 -6.66 6.30 2.37
CA ILE A 65 -7.56 6.80 1.34
C ILE A 65 -7.43 5.87 0.12
N ASN A 66 -8.52 5.20 -0.23
CA ASN A 66 -8.55 4.35 -1.42
C ASN A 66 -8.67 5.22 -2.67
N ILE A 67 -7.63 5.19 -3.50
CA ILE A 67 -7.55 5.96 -4.73
C ILE A 67 -7.81 5.13 -6.00
N ASN A 68 -8.28 3.89 -5.86
CA ASN A 68 -8.72 3.15 -7.05
C ASN A 68 -9.88 3.87 -7.74
N ILE A 69 -9.87 3.91 -9.05
CA ILE A 69 -10.85 4.65 -9.87
C ILE A 69 -12.29 4.20 -9.59
N ASP A 70 -12.50 2.90 -9.41
CA ASP A 70 -13.81 2.28 -9.15
C ASP A 70 -14.44 2.72 -7.80
N LYS A 71 -13.65 3.27 -6.89
CA LYS A 71 -14.14 3.74 -5.58
C LYS A 71 -14.64 5.19 -5.60
N GLU A 72 -14.42 5.91 -6.71
CA GLU A 72 -14.90 7.29 -6.91
C GLU A 72 -14.61 8.25 -5.74
N ASN A 73 -13.47 8.06 -5.07
CA ASN A 73 -13.12 8.91 -3.92
C ASN A 73 -13.10 10.39 -4.33
N PRO A 74 -13.75 11.30 -3.58
CA PRO A 74 -13.82 12.72 -3.91
C PRO A 74 -12.47 13.41 -4.09
N ILE A 75 -11.41 12.92 -3.46
CA ILE A 75 -10.05 13.46 -3.60
C ILE A 75 -9.54 13.39 -5.03
N LEU A 76 -9.95 12.37 -5.80
CA LEU A 76 -9.57 12.21 -7.20
C LEU A 76 -10.10 13.36 -8.05
N LYS A 77 -11.30 13.88 -7.73
CA LYS A 77 -11.89 15.03 -8.43
C LYS A 77 -11.20 16.35 -8.08
N GLN A 78 -10.54 16.41 -6.93
CA GLN A 78 -9.88 17.62 -6.42
C GLN A 78 -8.39 17.66 -6.77
N CYS A 79 -7.77 16.52 -7.05
CA CYS A 79 -6.36 16.42 -7.36
C CYS A 79 -6.14 15.71 -8.70
N ARG A 80 -5.96 16.49 -9.76
CA ARG A 80 -5.74 15.99 -11.12
C ARG A 80 -4.56 15.01 -11.21
N ALA A 81 -3.43 15.32 -10.56
CA ALA A 81 -2.26 14.45 -10.60
C ALA A 81 -2.55 13.07 -9.98
N LEU A 82 -3.33 13.03 -8.89
CA LEU A 82 -3.74 11.79 -8.23
C LEU A 82 -4.73 10.99 -9.09
N GLN A 83 -5.66 11.68 -9.74
CA GLN A 83 -6.59 11.08 -10.68
C GLN A 83 -5.86 10.45 -11.87
N GLU A 84 -4.95 11.21 -12.51
CA GLU A 84 -4.15 10.71 -13.63
C GLU A 84 -3.27 9.52 -13.23
N TYR A 85 -2.68 9.55 -12.01
CA TYR A 85 -1.94 8.41 -11.48
C TYR A 85 -2.83 7.16 -11.32
N SER A 86 -4.00 7.31 -10.71
CA SER A 86 -4.95 6.21 -10.53
C SER A 86 -5.41 5.63 -11.87
N THR A 87 -5.64 6.50 -12.85
CA THR A 87 -6.00 6.11 -14.24
C THR A 87 -4.85 5.34 -14.90
N LEU A 88 -3.61 5.79 -14.75
CA LEU A 88 -2.44 5.10 -15.26
C LEU A 88 -2.32 3.68 -14.70
N ILE A 89 -2.47 3.53 -13.39
CA ILE A 89 -2.38 2.20 -12.75
C ILE A 89 -3.49 1.28 -13.25
N GLU A 90 -4.72 1.77 -13.40
CA GLU A 90 -5.81 0.96 -13.95
C GLU A 90 -5.55 0.56 -15.40
N LEU A 91 -5.07 1.47 -16.25
CA LEU A 91 -4.67 1.17 -17.62
C LEU A 91 -3.61 0.05 -17.69
N ILE A 92 -2.62 0.09 -16.80
CA ILE A 92 -1.60 -0.97 -16.72
C ILE A 92 -2.24 -2.31 -16.34
N ARG A 93 -3.16 -2.30 -15.37
CA ARG A 93 -3.87 -3.51 -14.95
C ARG A 93 -4.73 -4.08 -16.05
N GLU A 94 -5.44 -3.25 -16.79
CA GLU A 94 -6.25 -3.65 -17.97
C GLU A 94 -5.38 -4.28 -19.04
N THR A 95 -4.30 -3.61 -19.43
CA THR A 95 -3.34 -4.13 -20.41
C THR A 95 -2.81 -5.52 -20.00
N LYS A 96 -2.52 -5.70 -18.72
CA LYS A 96 -2.07 -7.00 -18.18
C LYS A 96 -3.18 -8.04 -18.07
N ARG A 97 -4.43 -7.65 -17.88
CA ARG A 97 -5.59 -8.58 -17.92
C ARG A 97 -5.85 -9.09 -19.34
N GLU A 98 -5.80 -8.20 -20.33
CA GLU A 98 -6.00 -8.54 -21.73
C GLU A 98 -4.83 -9.38 -22.28
N ASN A 99 -3.61 -9.00 -21.97
CA ASN A 99 -2.39 -9.71 -22.37
C ASN A 99 -1.38 -9.78 -21.21
N PRO A 100 -1.34 -10.87 -20.43
CA PRO A 100 -0.41 -11.04 -19.32
C PRO A 100 1.07 -10.90 -19.70
N LYS A 101 1.41 -11.12 -20.97
CA LYS A 101 2.77 -10.99 -21.51
C LYS A 101 3.05 -9.60 -22.12
N ALA A 102 2.04 -8.72 -22.19
CA ALA A 102 2.23 -7.38 -22.72
C ALA A 102 3.36 -6.66 -21.98
N PRO A 103 4.28 -6.03 -22.69
CA PRO A 103 5.31 -5.22 -22.05
C PRO A 103 4.67 -3.98 -21.39
N LEU A 104 5.25 -3.53 -20.29
CA LEU A 104 4.77 -2.34 -19.58
C LEU A 104 4.78 -1.09 -20.47
N GLU A 105 5.70 -1.05 -21.42
CA GLU A 105 5.85 0.01 -22.41
C GLU A 105 4.61 0.25 -23.26
N GLU A 106 3.82 -0.78 -23.50
CA GLU A 106 2.55 -0.67 -24.24
C GLU A 106 1.56 0.20 -23.46
N ALA A 107 1.35 -0.08 -22.18
CA ALA A 107 0.48 0.70 -21.32
C ALA A 107 0.99 2.14 -21.12
N LEU A 108 2.32 2.33 -20.94
CA LEU A 108 2.92 3.65 -20.82
C LEU A 108 2.77 4.47 -22.11
N SER A 109 2.97 3.85 -23.28
CA SER A 109 2.78 4.51 -24.57
C SER A 109 1.33 4.95 -24.78
N LYS A 110 0.37 4.08 -24.42
CA LYS A 110 -1.05 4.41 -24.46
C LYS A 110 -1.38 5.58 -23.52
N ALA A 111 -0.89 5.54 -22.27
CA ALA A 111 -1.07 6.64 -21.33
C ALA A 111 -0.54 7.98 -21.86
N ILE A 112 0.66 7.99 -22.46
CA ILE A 112 1.24 9.20 -23.08
C ILE A 112 0.37 9.73 -24.21
N ASN A 113 -0.14 8.85 -25.08
CA ASN A 113 -0.99 9.21 -26.21
C ASN A 113 -2.34 9.76 -25.73
N ASP A 114 -2.90 9.22 -24.67
CA ASP A 114 -4.16 9.65 -24.06
C ASP A 114 -3.99 10.89 -23.16
N GLY A 115 -2.77 11.42 -23.03
CA GLY A 115 -2.47 12.62 -22.24
C GLY A 115 -2.38 12.38 -20.74
N ILE A 116 -2.41 11.13 -20.28
CA ILE A 116 -2.37 10.74 -18.87
C ILE A 116 -0.91 10.89 -18.36
N LEU A 117 -0.68 11.81 -17.43
CA LEU A 117 0.66 12.14 -16.93
C LEU A 117 1.71 12.35 -18.02
N SER A 118 1.29 12.74 -19.23
CA SER A 118 2.12 12.67 -20.44
C SER A 118 3.44 13.43 -20.31
N ASP A 119 3.43 14.65 -19.76
CA ASP A 119 4.64 15.45 -19.57
C ASP A 119 5.59 14.83 -18.54
N TYR A 120 5.04 14.24 -17.49
CA TYR A 120 5.80 13.52 -16.47
C TYR A 120 6.43 12.25 -17.05
N LEU A 121 5.64 11.45 -17.73
CA LEU A 121 6.08 10.19 -18.35
C LEU A 121 7.14 10.42 -19.45
N LYS A 122 6.97 11.44 -20.29
CA LYS A 122 7.98 11.80 -21.31
C LYS A 122 9.32 12.19 -20.69
N ARG A 123 9.29 12.92 -19.57
CA ARG A 123 10.50 13.40 -18.88
C ARG A 123 11.17 12.35 -18.02
N LYS A 124 10.38 11.45 -17.40
CA LYS A 124 10.81 10.49 -16.38
C LYS A 124 10.51 9.02 -16.74
N SER A 125 10.32 8.73 -18.02
CA SER A 125 9.89 7.40 -18.49
C SER A 125 10.74 6.25 -17.95
N THR A 126 12.05 6.40 -17.93
CA THR A 126 12.96 5.34 -17.44
C THR A 126 12.82 5.12 -15.93
N GLU A 127 12.71 6.19 -15.14
CA GLU A 127 12.57 6.10 -13.68
C GLU A 127 11.21 5.48 -13.31
N VAL A 128 10.13 5.95 -13.94
CA VAL A 128 8.77 5.43 -13.72
C VAL A 128 8.70 3.97 -14.15
N ARG A 129 9.27 3.62 -15.30
CA ARG A 129 9.34 2.24 -15.76
C ARG A 129 10.06 1.34 -14.75
N ASN A 130 11.23 1.74 -14.26
CA ASN A 130 11.99 0.95 -13.30
C ASN A 130 11.23 0.78 -11.99
N MET A 131 10.56 1.83 -11.51
CA MET A 131 9.73 1.77 -10.30
C MET A 131 8.55 0.82 -10.49
N LEU A 132 7.83 0.92 -11.60
CA LEU A 132 6.68 0.04 -11.88
C LEU A 132 7.10 -1.41 -12.11
N ILE A 133 8.24 -1.66 -12.77
CA ILE A 133 8.77 -3.02 -12.93
C ILE A 133 9.10 -3.61 -11.56
N ALA A 134 9.74 -2.86 -10.67
CA ALA A 134 10.05 -3.32 -9.32
C ALA A 134 8.78 -3.63 -8.51
N GLU A 135 7.76 -2.77 -8.59
CA GLU A 135 6.47 -2.97 -7.92
C GLU A 135 5.74 -4.22 -8.44
N TYR A 136 5.65 -4.39 -9.77
CA TYR A 136 5.03 -5.57 -10.37
C TYR A 136 5.80 -6.87 -10.12
N SER A 137 7.15 -6.83 -10.11
CA SER A 137 7.96 -7.98 -9.71
C SER A 137 7.68 -8.37 -8.27
N TYR A 138 7.64 -7.41 -7.35
CA TYR A 138 7.36 -7.63 -5.95
C TYR A 138 5.95 -8.22 -5.71
N GLU A 139 4.93 -7.68 -6.37
CA GLU A 139 3.57 -8.26 -6.30
C GLU A 139 3.51 -9.69 -6.84
N THR A 140 4.25 -9.97 -7.91
CA THR A 140 4.32 -11.31 -8.50
C THR A 140 5.01 -12.27 -7.56
N ASP A 141 6.12 -11.88 -6.96
CA ASP A 141 6.87 -12.68 -5.98
C ASP A 141 6.02 -12.99 -4.75
N ILE A 142 5.29 -12.01 -4.22
CA ILE A 142 4.35 -12.23 -3.11
C ILE A 142 3.25 -13.22 -3.50
N LYS A 143 2.66 -13.10 -4.70
CA LYS A 143 1.62 -14.04 -5.16
C LYS A 143 2.17 -15.46 -5.29
N VAL A 144 3.40 -15.61 -5.78
CA VAL A 144 4.08 -16.91 -5.87
C VAL A 144 4.32 -17.47 -4.48
N GLN A 145 4.92 -16.70 -3.58
CA GLN A 145 5.19 -17.13 -2.20
C GLN A 145 3.92 -17.52 -1.45
N ARG A 146 2.83 -16.73 -1.56
CA ARG A 146 1.53 -17.06 -0.96
C ARG A 146 0.97 -18.38 -1.52
N ARG A 147 1.10 -18.60 -2.83
CA ARG A 147 0.65 -19.86 -3.46
C ARG A 147 1.46 -21.06 -2.98
N GLU A 148 2.77 -20.91 -2.87
CA GLU A 148 3.65 -21.95 -2.36
C GLU A 148 3.39 -22.26 -0.88
N ALA A 149 3.25 -21.23 -0.05
CA ALA A 149 2.90 -21.38 1.36
C ALA A 149 1.54 -22.06 1.55
N PHE A 150 0.55 -21.72 0.73
CA PHE A 150 -0.76 -22.39 0.75
C PHE A 150 -0.67 -23.86 0.34
N ARG A 151 0.11 -24.17 -0.70
CA ARG A 151 0.35 -25.56 -1.14
C ARG A 151 1.04 -26.39 -0.06
N LEU A 152 2.12 -25.86 0.52
CA LEU A 152 2.85 -26.52 1.59
C LEU A 152 1.97 -26.74 2.83
N GLY A 153 1.22 -25.73 3.26
CA GLY A 153 0.29 -25.87 4.39
C GLY A 153 -0.81 -26.90 4.14
N LYS A 154 -1.29 -27.03 2.89
CA LYS A 154 -2.26 -28.08 2.53
C LYS A 154 -1.63 -29.47 2.54
N GLU A 155 -0.40 -29.61 2.06
CA GLU A 155 0.34 -30.88 2.08
C GLU A 155 0.63 -31.32 3.52
N GLU A 156 1.13 -30.42 4.38
CA GLU A 156 1.39 -30.69 5.80
C GLU A 156 0.12 -31.05 6.56
N GLY A 157 -0.98 -30.31 6.37
CA GLY A 157 -2.28 -30.60 6.96
C GLY A 157 -2.84 -31.96 6.53
N SER A 158 -2.64 -32.37 5.29
CA SER A 158 -3.02 -33.68 4.77
C SER A 158 -2.20 -34.81 5.42
N ILE A 159 -0.89 -34.61 5.58
CA ILE A 159 0.02 -35.57 6.23
C ILE A 159 -0.33 -35.72 7.72
N GLU A 160 -0.60 -34.60 8.42
CA GLU A 160 -0.99 -34.65 9.83
C GLU A 160 -2.32 -35.40 10.04
N THR A 161 -3.28 -35.16 9.16
CA THR A 161 -4.57 -35.84 9.17
C THR A 161 -4.40 -37.35 8.93
N ALA A 162 -3.60 -37.76 7.92
CA ALA A 162 -3.32 -39.15 7.65
C ALA A 162 -2.62 -39.86 8.83
N LYS A 163 -1.66 -39.17 9.49
CA LYS A 163 -1.00 -39.71 10.70
C LYS A 163 -1.97 -39.93 11.86
N LYS A 164 -2.98 -39.11 12.01
CA LYS A 164 -4.04 -39.30 13.03
C LYS A 164 -4.89 -40.54 12.73
N PHE A 165 -5.24 -40.78 11.47
CA PHE A 165 -6.02 -41.96 11.08
C PHE A 165 -5.25 -43.28 11.24
N ILE A 166 -3.94 -43.30 11.04
CA ILE A 166 -3.10 -44.50 11.18
C ILE A 166 -2.90 -44.87 12.68
N LYS A 167 -3.07 -43.92 13.60
CA LYS A 167 -2.90 -44.15 15.04
C LYS A 167 -4.21 -44.55 15.75
N MET A 168 -5.33 -44.60 15.05
CA MET A 168 -6.61 -45.12 15.53
C MET A 168 -6.74 -46.60 15.11
#